data_854f8cb95138649dfe15afc7c71deddd
#
_entry.id   854f8cb95138649dfe15afc7c71deddd
#
_cell.length_a   1.000
_cell.length_b   1.000
_cell.length_c   1.000
_cell.angle_alpha   90.00
_cell.angle_beta   90.00
_cell.angle_gamma   90.00
#
_symmetry.space_group_name_H-M   'P 1'
#
loop_
_entity.id
_entity.type
_entity.pdbx_description
1 polymer ?
#
loop_
_entity_poly.entity_id
_entity_poly.type
_entity_poly.pdbx_seq_one_letter_code
_entity_poly.pdbx_strand_id
1 'polypeptide(L)'
;MLCGVFCTALTAVPVLADTEVQKYTNTDFAMDTVVSETLYTTGDDLNTAIGQKIRDIETEYLSWTDEDSQIAKLNAASGETTEVSDELAGYLEKIFQLAKDSNGAFDPTIGKIIRLWDITGENPHVPEQSELDELLKDVGYQKVSLDGDKVTLEKGATLDLGATGKGIGCDVASDFLKTQEDVS
;
A
#
# COMPACT_ATOMS: atom_id res chain seq x y z
N MET A 1 -57.49 -58.69 -13.27
CA MET A 1 -56.09 -58.78 -12.92
C MET A 1 -55.46 -57.43 -13.24
N LEU A 2 -55.39 -56.49 -12.23
CA LEU A 2 -54.78 -55.15 -12.40
C LEU A 2 -53.33 -55.23 -11.95
N CYS A 3 -52.42 -54.95 -12.89
CA CYS A 3 -51.00 -54.89 -12.63
C CYS A 3 -50.66 -53.42 -12.34
N GLY A 4 -50.43 -53.06 -11.05
CA GLY A 4 -50.02 -51.74 -10.64
C GLY A 4 -48.49 -51.59 -10.80
N VAL A 5 -48.06 -50.66 -11.66
CA VAL A 5 -46.66 -50.27 -11.77
C VAL A 5 -46.34 -49.24 -10.70
N PHE A 6 -45.54 -49.60 -9.72
CA PHE A 6 -44.98 -48.67 -8.74
C PHE A 6 -43.74 -48.00 -9.36
N CYS A 7 -43.87 -46.71 -9.66
CA CYS A 7 -42.78 -45.88 -10.10
C CYS A 7 -42.14 -45.22 -8.86
N THR A 8 -41.00 -45.74 -8.37
CA THR A 8 -40.22 -45.08 -7.29
C THR A 8 -39.39 -43.98 -7.90
N ALA A 9 -39.78 -42.74 -7.66
CA ALA A 9 -38.96 -41.59 -7.96
C ALA A 9 -37.75 -41.55 -7.01
N LEU A 10 -36.55 -41.82 -7.51
CA LEU A 10 -35.30 -41.51 -6.80
C LEU A 10 -35.13 -39.99 -6.83
N THR A 11 -35.36 -39.32 -5.70
CA THR A 11 -34.93 -37.93 -5.53
C THR A 11 -33.41 -37.95 -5.28
N ALA A 12 -32.63 -37.50 -6.26
CA ALA A 12 -31.23 -37.21 -6.06
C ALA A 12 -31.14 -36.03 -5.07
N VAL A 13 -30.66 -36.30 -3.86
CA VAL A 13 -30.24 -35.24 -2.93
C VAL A 13 -28.96 -34.67 -3.50
N PRO A 14 -28.85 -33.34 -3.77
CA PRO A 14 -27.58 -32.76 -4.15
C PRO A 14 -26.61 -32.97 -2.99
N VAL A 15 -25.54 -33.74 -3.22
CA VAL A 15 -24.38 -33.77 -2.35
C VAL A 15 -23.73 -32.41 -2.52
N LEU A 16 -23.88 -31.52 -1.52
CA LEU A 16 -23.02 -30.35 -1.40
C LEU A 16 -21.59 -30.88 -1.33
N ALA A 17 -20.81 -30.63 -2.35
CA ALA A 17 -19.37 -30.92 -2.29
C ALA A 17 -18.83 -30.09 -1.13
N ASP A 18 -18.27 -30.78 -0.12
CA ASP A 18 -17.51 -30.15 0.95
C ASP A 18 -16.24 -29.60 0.29
N THR A 19 -16.23 -28.29 0.01
CA THR A 19 -15.06 -27.64 -0.61
C THR A 19 -13.96 -27.59 0.42
N GLU A 20 -12.93 -28.42 0.22
CA GLU A 20 -11.78 -28.50 1.12
C GLU A 20 -10.99 -27.18 1.04
N VAL A 21 -10.63 -26.61 2.20
CA VAL A 21 -9.77 -25.43 2.28
C VAL A 21 -8.38 -25.79 1.80
N GLN A 22 -7.91 -25.08 0.79
CA GLN A 22 -6.58 -25.21 0.23
C GLN A 22 -5.65 -24.14 0.81
N LYS A 23 -4.36 -24.47 0.93
CA LYS A 23 -3.32 -23.55 1.35
C LYS A 23 -2.44 -23.21 0.16
N TYR A 24 -2.38 -21.93 -0.18
CA TYR A 24 -1.48 -21.38 -1.20
C TYR A 24 -0.41 -20.53 -0.53
N THR A 25 0.81 -20.63 -1.02
CA THR A 25 1.94 -19.82 -0.53
C THR A 25 2.68 -19.21 -1.71
N ASN A 26 3.05 -17.94 -1.60
CA ASN A 26 3.87 -17.25 -2.58
C ASN A 26 4.94 -16.42 -1.87
N THR A 27 6.02 -16.11 -2.60
CA THR A 27 7.05 -15.17 -2.17
C THR A 27 7.38 -14.29 -3.36
N ASP A 28 7.23 -13.00 -3.19
CA ASP A 28 7.44 -11.97 -4.20
C ASP A 28 8.40 -10.90 -3.67
N PHE A 29 8.79 -9.95 -4.52
CA PHE A 29 9.59 -8.80 -4.14
C PHE A 29 8.85 -7.53 -4.57
N ALA A 30 8.57 -6.66 -3.59
CA ALA A 30 7.95 -5.35 -3.78
C ALA A 30 8.35 -4.41 -2.65
N MET A 31 8.31 -3.12 -2.86
CA MET A 31 8.64 -2.10 -1.86
C MET A 31 10.00 -2.33 -1.20
N ASP A 32 11.01 -2.69 -2.00
CA ASP A 32 12.37 -3.01 -1.58
C ASP A 32 12.46 -4.08 -0.48
N THR A 33 11.53 -5.03 -0.47
CA THR A 33 11.51 -6.10 0.52
C THR A 33 10.90 -7.39 -0.05
N VAL A 34 11.12 -8.48 0.67
CA VAL A 34 10.46 -9.76 0.40
C VAL A 34 9.03 -9.71 0.97
N VAL A 35 8.05 -10.02 0.12
CA VAL A 35 6.65 -10.19 0.50
C VAL A 35 6.35 -11.69 0.50
N SER A 36 5.95 -12.22 1.65
CA SER A 36 5.53 -13.63 1.76
C SER A 36 4.04 -13.68 2.06
N GLU A 37 3.32 -14.39 1.23
CA GLU A 37 1.87 -14.52 1.28
C GLU A 37 1.50 -15.95 1.62
N THR A 38 0.51 -16.12 2.47
CA THR A 38 -0.11 -17.41 2.75
C THR A 38 -1.62 -17.23 2.77
N LEU A 39 -2.28 -17.90 1.85
CA LEU A 39 -3.73 -17.83 1.66
C LEU A 39 -4.36 -19.17 2.00
N TYR A 40 -5.44 -19.16 2.75
CA TYR A 40 -6.32 -20.29 2.96
C TYR A 40 -7.67 -19.99 2.34
N THR A 41 -8.10 -20.79 1.37
CA THR A 41 -9.34 -20.54 0.63
C THR A 41 -9.96 -21.83 0.14
N THR A 42 -11.26 -21.83 -0.08
CA THR A 42 -11.98 -22.87 -0.81
C THR A 42 -12.05 -22.59 -2.33
N GLY A 43 -11.61 -21.39 -2.73
CA GLY A 43 -11.54 -20.93 -4.12
C GLY A 43 -10.14 -21.02 -4.72
N ASP A 44 -9.88 -20.18 -5.70
CA ASP A 44 -8.62 -20.14 -6.45
C ASP A 44 -7.47 -19.47 -5.68
N ASP A 45 -6.24 -19.71 -6.15
CA ASP A 45 -5.05 -19.02 -5.67
C ASP A 45 -5.06 -17.54 -6.09
N LEU A 46 -5.10 -16.62 -5.12
CA LEU A 46 -5.12 -15.18 -5.34
C LEU A 46 -3.76 -14.50 -5.11
N ASN A 47 -2.71 -15.25 -4.77
CA ASN A 47 -1.40 -14.67 -4.43
C ASN A 47 -0.85 -13.77 -5.55
N THR A 48 -0.97 -14.19 -6.83
CA THR A 48 -0.54 -13.35 -7.95
C THR A 48 -1.29 -12.01 -8.01
N ALA A 49 -2.60 -12.01 -7.74
CA ALA A 49 -3.40 -10.78 -7.74
C ALA A 49 -3.04 -9.88 -6.55
N ILE A 50 -2.76 -10.46 -5.38
CA ILE A 50 -2.30 -9.74 -4.19
C ILE A 50 -0.96 -9.06 -4.49
N GLY A 51 0.03 -9.81 -4.97
CA GLY A 51 1.35 -9.27 -5.31
C GLY A 51 1.27 -8.16 -6.36
N GLN A 52 0.38 -8.29 -7.36
CA GLN A 52 0.17 -7.22 -8.35
C GLN A 52 -0.38 -5.95 -7.70
N LYS A 53 -1.38 -6.06 -6.84
CA LYS A 53 -1.95 -4.89 -6.14
C LYS A 53 -0.93 -4.16 -5.27
N ILE A 54 -0.03 -4.90 -4.59
CA ILE A 54 1.04 -4.30 -3.80
C ILE A 54 2.03 -3.54 -4.71
N ARG A 55 2.38 -4.07 -5.88
CA ARG A 55 3.22 -3.37 -6.86
C ARG A 55 2.54 -2.16 -7.47
N ASP A 56 1.25 -2.25 -7.77
CA ASP A 56 0.47 -1.13 -8.32
C ASP A 56 0.47 0.06 -7.35
N ILE A 57 0.23 -0.19 -6.05
CA ILE A 57 0.31 0.86 -5.02
C ILE A 57 1.70 1.50 -4.97
N GLU A 58 2.76 0.72 -5.05
CA GLU A 58 4.14 1.23 -5.06
C GLU A 58 4.35 2.17 -6.25
N THR A 59 4.05 1.70 -7.47
CA THR A 59 4.34 2.44 -8.71
C THR A 59 3.40 3.60 -8.95
N GLU A 60 2.11 3.47 -8.65
CA GLU A 60 1.12 4.50 -8.92
C GLU A 60 1.13 5.61 -7.86
N TYR A 61 1.39 5.28 -6.61
CA TYR A 61 1.20 6.23 -5.51
C TYR A 61 2.47 6.54 -4.73
N LEU A 62 3.22 5.53 -4.25
CA LEU A 62 4.16 5.70 -3.14
C LEU A 62 5.61 5.94 -3.56
N SER A 63 6.02 5.48 -4.73
CA SER A 63 7.41 5.62 -5.19
C SER A 63 7.79 7.09 -5.34
N TRP A 64 8.90 7.50 -4.73
CA TRP A 64 9.48 8.82 -4.93
C TRP A 64 10.51 8.83 -6.06
N THR A 65 10.89 7.66 -6.58
CA THR A 65 11.87 7.47 -7.68
C THR A 65 11.22 7.28 -9.03
N ASP A 66 9.97 6.80 -9.07
CA ASP A 66 9.20 6.66 -10.29
C ASP A 66 8.50 7.99 -10.59
N GLU A 67 8.93 8.67 -11.67
CA GLU A 67 8.41 9.98 -12.07
C GLU A 67 6.89 9.96 -12.37
N ASP A 68 6.35 8.80 -12.67
CA ASP A 68 4.92 8.61 -12.94
C ASP A 68 4.09 8.47 -11.67
N SER A 69 4.69 8.19 -10.52
CA SER A 69 3.97 8.09 -9.25
C SER A 69 3.42 9.43 -8.78
N GLN A 70 2.35 9.39 -7.99
CA GLN A 70 1.73 10.62 -7.47
C GLN A 70 2.62 11.31 -6.43
N ILE A 71 3.35 10.57 -5.59
CA ILE A 71 4.29 11.17 -4.63
C ILE A 71 5.47 11.84 -5.33
N ALA A 72 6.03 11.26 -6.39
CA ALA A 72 7.09 11.91 -7.15
C ALA A 72 6.60 13.21 -7.81
N LYS A 73 5.42 13.19 -8.43
CA LYS A 73 4.78 14.39 -9.01
C LYS A 73 4.53 15.47 -7.96
N LEU A 74 4.00 15.10 -6.80
CA LEU A 74 3.77 16.01 -5.68
C LEU A 74 5.07 16.65 -5.19
N ASN A 75 6.13 15.85 -5.04
CA ASN A 75 7.46 16.33 -4.67
C ASN A 75 8.07 17.29 -5.72
N ALA A 76 7.87 17.00 -7.01
CA ALA A 76 8.34 17.86 -8.09
C ALA A 76 7.60 19.21 -8.13
N ALA A 77 6.33 19.22 -7.73
CA ALA A 77 5.48 20.43 -7.66
C ALA A 77 5.59 21.17 -6.32
N SER A 78 6.62 20.91 -5.51
CA SER A 78 6.80 21.55 -4.19
C SER A 78 6.72 23.08 -4.27
N GLY A 79 5.80 23.67 -3.55
CA GLY A 79 5.44 25.09 -3.61
C GLY A 79 4.14 25.38 -4.36
N GLU A 80 3.54 24.38 -5.00
CA GLU A 80 2.28 24.50 -5.74
C GLU A 80 1.25 23.50 -5.19
N THR A 81 -0.04 23.79 -5.38
CA THR A 81 -1.11 22.85 -5.03
C THR A 81 -1.28 21.83 -6.15
N THR A 82 -1.27 20.58 -5.79
CA THR A 82 -1.43 19.43 -6.70
C THR A 82 -2.68 18.63 -6.30
N GLU A 83 -3.47 18.21 -7.27
CA GLU A 83 -4.54 17.24 -7.05
C GLU A 83 -3.97 15.81 -7.07
N VAL A 84 -4.35 15.03 -6.07
CA VAL A 84 -4.01 13.61 -5.96
C VAL A 84 -5.29 12.77 -6.03
N SER A 85 -5.17 11.45 -6.19
CA SER A 85 -6.34 10.58 -6.13
C SER A 85 -6.94 10.56 -4.72
N ASP A 86 -8.24 10.28 -4.62
CA ASP A 86 -8.94 10.09 -3.34
C ASP A 86 -8.26 9.02 -2.48
N GLU A 87 -7.71 7.99 -3.13
CA GLU A 87 -7.01 6.90 -2.47
C GLU A 87 -5.71 7.38 -1.80
N LEU A 88 -4.85 8.12 -2.54
CA LEU A 88 -3.64 8.70 -1.96
C LEU A 88 -3.99 9.75 -0.90
N ALA A 89 -5.00 10.57 -1.11
CA ALA A 89 -5.47 11.54 -0.11
C ALA A 89 -5.85 10.84 1.20
N GLY A 90 -6.57 9.72 1.13
CA GLY A 90 -6.93 8.92 2.30
C GLY A 90 -5.73 8.31 3.03
N TYR A 91 -4.66 7.91 2.31
CA TYR A 91 -3.40 7.49 2.96
C TYR A 91 -2.69 8.67 3.62
N LEU A 92 -2.61 9.80 2.94
CA LEU A 92 -1.96 11.01 3.47
C LEU A 92 -2.66 11.52 4.72
N GLU A 93 -3.99 11.52 4.79
CA GLU A 93 -4.73 11.88 6.01
C GLU A 93 -4.30 11.05 7.22
N LYS A 94 -4.22 9.72 7.07
CA LYS A 94 -3.78 8.81 8.14
C LYS A 94 -2.32 9.05 8.53
N ILE A 95 -1.45 9.26 7.54
CA ILE A 95 -0.01 9.51 7.72
C ILE A 95 0.21 10.82 8.47
N PHE A 96 -0.46 11.90 8.09
CA PHE A 96 -0.34 13.18 8.78
C PHE A 96 -1.01 13.18 10.16
N GLN A 97 -2.07 12.39 10.35
CA GLN A 97 -2.62 12.19 11.69
C GLN A 97 -1.60 11.48 12.59
N LEU A 98 -0.89 10.46 12.11
CA LEU A 98 0.19 9.80 12.84
C LEU A 98 1.34 10.75 13.17
N ALA A 99 1.75 11.59 12.21
CA ALA A 99 2.79 12.61 12.44
C ALA A 99 2.38 13.57 13.55
N LYS A 100 1.13 14.02 13.55
CA LYS A 100 0.55 14.89 14.57
C LYS A 100 0.48 14.21 15.94
N ASP A 101 -0.03 12.97 16.00
CA ASP A 101 -0.22 12.22 17.26
C ASP A 101 1.12 11.87 17.91
N SER A 102 2.17 11.67 17.11
CA SER A 102 3.53 11.46 17.59
C SER A 102 4.27 12.75 17.94
N ASN A 103 3.63 13.93 17.81
CA ASN A 103 4.27 15.25 17.93
C ASN A 103 5.51 15.41 17.03
N GLY A 104 5.48 14.84 15.82
CA GLY A 104 6.56 14.91 14.86
C GLY A 104 7.72 13.93 15.13
N ALA A 105 7.57 12.98 16.07
CA ALA A 105 8.54 11.89 16.21
C ALA A 105 8.56 10.98 14.99
N PHE A 106 7.42 10.83 14.32
CA PHE A 106 7.30 10.37 12.96
C PHE A 106 6.98 11.58 12.08
N ASP A 107 7.76 11.79 11.02
CA ASP A 107 7.54 12.89 10.06
C ASP A 107 7.81 12.41 8.63
N PRO A 108 6.80 12.39 7.75
CA PRO A 108 6.95 11.93 6.38
C PRO A 108 7.70 12.93 5.49
N THR A 109 8.06 14.12 5.99
CA THR A 109 8.72 15.17 5.21
C THR A 109 10.25 15.06 5.20
N ILE A 110 10.82 13.99 5.76
CA ILE A 110 12.28 13.76 5.84
C ILE A 110 12.91 13.22 4.55
N GLY A 111 12.16 13.17 3.44
CA GLY A 111 12.60 12.52 2.20
C GLY A 111 13.96 13.00 1.68
N LYS A 112 14.27 14.29 1.74
CA LYS A 112 15.59 14.81 1.34
C LYS A 112 16.72 14.28 2.24
N ILE A 113 16.48 14.13 3.53
CA ILE A 113 17.48 13.60 4.48
C ILE A 113 17.72 12.13 4.21
N ILE A 114 16.68 11.33 3.95
CA ILE A 114 16.82 9.91 3.57
C ILE A 114 17.70 9.79 2.32
N ARG A 115 17.45 10.62 1.30
CA ARG A 115 18.24 10.64 0.07
C ARG A 115 19.70 11.06 0.30
N LEU A 116 19.94 12.01 1.21
CA LEU A 116 21.30 12.46 1.54
C LEU A 116 22.14 11.33 2.14
N TRP A 117 21.56 10.48 2.99
CA TRP A 117 22.24 9.31 3.55
C TRP A 117 22.56 8.24 2.51
N ASP A 118 21.78 8.15 1.45
CA ASP A 118 21.92 7.22 0.31
C ASP A 118 22.14 5.76 0.73
N ILE A 119 21.50 5.31 1.81
CA ILE A 119 21.76 4.01 2.45
C ILE A 119 21.57 2.83 1.50
N THR A 120 20.57 2.92 0.59
CA THR A 120 20.27 1.89 -0.41
C THR A 120 20.78 2.22 -1.80
N GLY A 121 21.45 3.36 -1.96
CA GLY A 121 21.98 3.84 -3.23
C GLY A 121 23.42 3.43 -3.50
N GLU A 122 24.04 4.12 -4.44
CA GLU A 122 25.41 3.79 -4.90
C GLU A 122 26.51 4.35 -3.99
N ASN A 123 26.21 5.40 -3.20
CA ASN A 123 27.21 6.13 -2.41
C ASN A 123 26.76 6.35 -0.95
N PRO A 124 26.45 5.29 -0.18
CA PRO A 124 26.03 5.45 1.20
C PRO A 124 27.13 6.10 2.04
N HIS A 125 26.79 7.15 2.77
CA HIS A 125 27.74 7.89 3.61
C HIS A 125 27.05 8.50 4.82
N VAL A 126 27.86 8.93 5.79
CA VAL A 126 27.39 9.74 6.91
C VAL A 126 27.49 11.21 6.50
N PRO A 127 26.36 11.93 6.38
CA PRO A 127 26.38 13.34 5.99
C PRO A 127 27.07 14.23 7.03
N GLU A 128 27.62 15.34 6.56
CA GLU A 128 28.12 16.38 7.45
C GLU A 128 26.94 17.08 8.18
N GLN A 129 27.19 17.52 9.42
CA GLN A 129 26.16 18.17 10.21
C GLN A 129 25.57 19.42 9.53
N SER A 130 26.39 20.16 8.80
CA SER A 130 25.95 21.35 8.05
C SER A 130 24.98 21.03 6.91
N GLU A 131 25.11 19.87 6.25
CA GLU A 131 24.19 19.41 5.22
C GLU A 131 22.85 19.02 5.83
N LEU A 132 22.86 18.31 6.98
CA LEU A 132 21.67 17.97 7.74
C LEU A 132 20.94 19.23 8.22
N ASP A 133 21.67 20.19 8.78
CA ASP A 133 21.11 21.44 9.31
C ASP A 133 20.42 22.27 8.21
N GLU A 134 20.94 22.21 6.98
CA GLU A 134 20.30 22.88 5.83
C GLU A 134 19.00 22.19 5.43
N LEU A 135 19.02 20.87 5.29
CA LEU A 135 17.82 20.12 4.87
C LEU A 135 16.74 20.06 5.94
N LEU A 136 17.10 20.11 7.21
CA LEU A 136 16.14 20.15 8.31
C LEU A 136 15.25 21.40 8.28
N LYS A 137 15.67 22.47 7.60
CA LYS A 137 14.81 23.65 7.41
C LYS A 137 13.57 23.36 6.57
N ASP A 138 13.63 22.36 5.70
CA ASP A 138 12.53 21.94 4.83
C ASP A 138 11.67 20.85 5.48
N VAL A 139 12.07 20.27 6.61
CA VAL A 139 11.36 19.22 7.34
C VAL A 139 10.31 19.82 8.27
N GLY A 140 9.19 19.15 8.36
CA GLY A 140 8.09 19.47 9.28
C GLY A 140 6.74 19.14 8.64
N TYR A 141 5.99 18.21 9.22
CA TYR A 141 4.68 17.80 8.70
C TYR A 141 3.69 18.98 8.62
N GLN A 142 3.88 20.04 9.40
CA GLN A 142 3.09 21.28 9.36
C GLN A 142 3.29 22.08 8.06
N LYS A 143 4.33 21.76 7.29
CA LYS A 143 4.62 22.36 5.97
C LYS A 143 3.80 21.74 4.84
N VAL A 144 2.89 20.84 5.18
CA VAL A 144 2.00 20.19 4.23
C VAL A 144 0.56 20.57 4.57
N SER A 145 -0.15 21.06 3.58
CA SER A 145 -1.59 21.32 3.65
C SER A 145 -2.32 20.25 2.84
N LEU A 146 -3.32 19.64 3.44
CA LEU A 146 -4.22 18.68 2.81
C LEU A 146 -5.65 19.19 2.96
N ASP A 147 -6.35 19.38 1.83
CA ASP A 147 -7.75 19.80 1.76
C ASP A 147 -8.49 18.91 0.74
N GLY A 148 -9.05 17.81 1.22
CA GLY A 148 -9.57 16.75 0.38
C GLY A 148 -8.46 16.14 -0.50
N ASP A 149 -8.64 16.19 -1.80
CA ASP A 149 -7.69 15.71 -2.81
C ASP A 149 -6.58 16.73 -3.16
N LYS A 150 -6.62 17.94 -2.58
CA LYS A 150 -5.65 19.00 -2.85
C LYS A 150 -4.55 19.01 -1.81
N VAL A 151 -3.33 18.77 -2.27
CA VAL A 151 -2.12 18.72 -1.43
C VAL A 151 -1.18 19.84 -1.83
N THR A 152 -0.69 20.58 -0.84
CA THR A 152 0.32 21.61 -1.04
C THR A 152 1.49 21.35 -0.12
N LEU A 153 2.67 21.15 -0.68
CA LEU A 153 3.93 21.17 0.06
C LEU A 153 4.48 22.59 0.08
N GLU A 154 4.95 23.09 1.22
CA GLU A 154 5.76 24.32 1.22
C GLU A 154 6.99 24.11 0.34
N LYS A 155 7.44 25.20 -0.30
CA LYS A 155 8.60 25.16 -1.20
C LYS A 155 9.82 24.55 -0.49
N GLY A 156 10.34 23.50 -1.06
CA GLY A 156 11.48 22.75 -0.51
C GLY A 156 11.09 21.49 0.27
N ALA A 157 9.88 21.41 0.82
CA ALA A 157 9.42 20.19 1.49
C ALA A 157 9.24 19.04 0.47
N THR A 158 9.52 17.81 0.90
CA THR A 158 9.34 16.60 0.10
C THR A 158 8.85 15.46 0.98
N LEU A 159 7.96 14.63 0.44
CA LEU A 159 7.45 13.45 1.13
C LEU A 159 8.27 12.20 0.81
N ASP A 160 8.40 11.35 1.80
CA ASP A 160 8.82 9.96 1.69
C ASP A 160 7.88 9.09 2.53
N LEU A 161 7.21 8.14 1.89
CA LEU A 161 6.23 7.27 2.54
C LEU A 161 6.77 5.86 2.82
N GLY A 162 8.06 5.63 2.66
CA GLY A 162 8.70 4.32 2.85
C GLY A 162 8.44 3.69 4.21
N ALA A 163 8.36 4.51 5.27
CA ALA A 163 8.06 4.01 6.62
C ALA A 163 6.64 3.48 6.78
N THR A 164 5.68 3.90 5.95
CA THR A 164 4.26 3.49 5.99
C THR A 164 3.86 2.61 4.83
N GLY A 165 4.63 2.60 3.73
CA GLY A 165 4.29 1.91 2.49
C GLY A 165 4.00 0.42 2.67
N LYS A 166 4.80 -0.29 3.49
CA LYS A 166 4.57 -1.72 3.76
C LYS A 166 3.23 -1.97 4.48
N GLY A 167 2.85 -1.09 5.42
CA GLY A 167 1.55 -1.15 6.08
C GLY A 167 0.40 -0.93 5.10
N ILE A 168 0.54 0.07 4.21
CA ILE A 168 -0.44 0.33 3.14
C ILE A 168 -0.57 -0.89 2.23
N GLY A 169 0.53 -1.53 1.82
CA GLY A 169 0.50 -2.75 1.02
C GLY A 169 -0.25 -3.89 1.72
N CYS A 170 -0.07 -4.07 3.03
CA CYS A 170 -0.84 -5.05 3.81
C CYS A 170 -2.34 -4.70 3.87
N ASP A 171 -2.69 -3.43 4.05
CA ASP A 171 -4.08 -2.98 4.07
C ASP A 171 -4.76 -3.23 2.72
N VAL A 172 -4.10 -2.88 1.61
CA VAL A 172 -4.60 -3.13 0.24
C VAL A 172 -4.83 -4.62 -0.01
N ALA A 173 -3.88 -5.47 0.38
CA ALA A 173 -4.02 -6.93 0.26
C ALA A 173 -5.22 -7.42 1.09
N SER A 174 -5.34 -6.97 2.34
CA SER A 174 -6.45 -7.32 3.23
C SER A 174 -7.81 -6.87 2.69
N ASP A 175 -7.88 -5.63 2.19
CA ASP A 175 -9.14 -5.09 1.68
C ASP A 175 -9.56 -5.78 0.37
N PHE A 176 -8.61 -6.14 -0.48
CA PHE A 176 -8.88 -6.99 -1.63
C PHE A 176 -9.45 -8.35 -1.21
N LEU A 177 -8.81 -9.02 -0.25
CA LEU A 177 -9.26 -10.34 0.21
C LEU A 177 -10.66 -10.30 0.86
N LYS A 178 -11.01 -9.24 1.57
CA LYS A 178 -12.37 -9.05 2.13
C LYS A 178 -13.48 -8.97 1.07
N THR A 179 -13.13 -8.67 -0.18
CA THR A 179 -14.08 -8.67 -1.30
C THR A 179 -14.29 -10.05 -1.92
N GLN A 180 -13.51 -11.05 -1.51
CA GLN A 180 -13.58 -12.41 -2.02
C GLN A 180 -14.47 -13.28 -1.13
N GLU A 181 -15.41 -14.03 -1.74
CA GLU A 181 -16.39 -14.81 -0.98
C GLU A 181 -15.82 -16.07 -0.32
N ASP A 182 -14.73 -16.62 -0.88
CA ASP A 182 -14.18 -17.94 -0.53
C ASP A 182 -12.92 -17.86 0.35
N VAL A 183 -12.57 -16.69 0.90
CA VAL A 183 -11.40 -16.47 1.74
C VAL A 183 -11.81 -16.34 3.21
N SER A 184 -11.08 -17.02 4.11
CA SER A 184 -11.31 -17.01 5.57
C SER A 184 -10.07 -16.56 6.34
#